data_1c825b3a52bf3d9ddc08a89072addfb5
#
_entry.id   1c825b3a52bf3d9ddc08a89072addfb5
#
_cell.length_a   1.000
_cell.length_b   1.000
_cell.length_c   1.000
_cell.angle_alpha   90.00
_cell.angle_beta   90.00
_cell.angle_gamma   90.00
#
_symmetry.space_group_name_H-M   'P 1'
#
loop_
_entity.id
_entity.type
_entity.pdbx_description
1 polymer ?
#
loop_
_entity_poly.entity_id
_entity_poly.type
_entity_poly.pdbx_seq_one_letter_code
_entity_poly.pdbx_strand_id
1 'polypeptide(L)' 'FVVFVLQTVFGHNHEKSTEIMMIVHTKGKGVCGIFSKEIAEMMSYEVNTMAKDHGHPLLSEIEPLTD' A
#
# COMPACT_ATOMS: atom_id res chain seq x y z
N PHE A 1 -2.87 -8.09 7.86
CA PHE A 1 -3.34 -6.73 7.66
C PHE A 1 -2.90 -6.13 6.31
N VAL A 2 -1.63 -6.27 5.95
CA VAL A 2 -1.12 -5.72 4.69
C VAL A 2 -1.86 -6.31 3.48
N VAL A 3 -2.08 -7.62 3.47
CA VAL A 3 -2.84 -8.28 2.40
C VAL A 3 -4.25 -7.72 2.32
N PHE A 4 -4.90 -7.52 3.46
CA PHE A 4 -6.25 -6.94 3.53
C PHE A 4 -6.27 -5.53 2.92
N VAL A 5 -5.31 -4.69 3.27
CA VAL A 5 -5.19 -3.34 2.73
C VAL A 5 -4.98 -3.35 1.22
N LEU A 6 -4.10 -4.20 0.74
CA LEU A 6 -3.81 -4.31 -0.69
C LEU A 6 -5.04 -4.75 -1.48
N GLN A 7 -5.84 -5.64 -0.93
CA GLN A 7 -7.07 -6.08 -1.57
C GLN A 7 -8.17 -5.01 -1.51
N THR A 8 -8.31 -4.35 -0.37
CA THR A 8 -9.41 -3.41 -0.12
C THR A 8 -9.18 -2.05 -0.76
N VAL A 9 -7.99 -1.49 -0.59
CA VAL A 9 -7.67 -0.14 -1.07
C VAL A 9 -7.23 -0.16 -2.53
N PHE A 10 -6.33 -1.08 -2.87
CA PHE A 10 -5.73 -1.13 -4.20
C PHE A 10 -6.41 -2.08 -5.16
N GLY A 11 -7.34 -2.91 -4.68
CA GLY A 11 -8.07 -3.83 -5.52
C GLY A 11 -7.25 -4.99 -6.09
N HIS A 12 -6.10 -5.26 -5.50
CA HIS A 12 -5.29 -6.41 -5.91
C HIS A 12 -5.95 -7.73 -5.51
N ASN A 13 -5.75 -8.78 -6.31
CA ASN A 13 -6.22 -10.11 -5.92
C ASN A 13 -5.33 -10.66 -4.78
N HIS A 14 -5.73 -11.78 -4.21
CA HIS A 14 -5.02 -12.38 -3.09
C HIS A 14 -3.57 -12.74 -3.44
N GLU A 15 -3.35 -13.30 -4.61
CA GLU A 15 -2.02 -13.71 -5.06
C GLU A 15 -1.09 -12.50 -5.19
N LYS A 16 -1.55 -11.43 -5.84
CA LYS A 16 -0.76 -10.22 -6.00
C LYS A 16 -0.51 -9.54 -4.65
N SER A 17 -1.52 -9.49 -3.80
CA SER A 17 -1.40 -8.90 -2.46
C SER A 17 -0.38 -9.65 -1.61
N THR A 18 -0.39 -10.97 -1.68
CA THR A 18 0.58 -11.79 -0.95
C THR A 18 2.00 -11.55 -1.47
N GLU A 19 2.16 -11.45 -2.78
CA GLU A 19 3.45 -11.17 -3.40
C GLU A 19 4.02 -9.83 -2.92
N ILE A 20 3.21 -8.77 -2.93
CA ILE A 20 3.63 -7.46 -2.45
C ILE A 20 3.95 -7.50 -0.96
N MET A 21 3.13 -8.18 -0.17
CA MET A 21 3.36 -8.34 1.26
C MET A 21 4.71 -8.99 1.54
N MET A 22 5.07 -10.02 0.78
CA MET A 22 6.37 -10.68 0.93
C MET A 22 7.53 -9.76 0.58
N ILE A 23 7.37 -8.93 -0.45
CA ILE A 23 8.38 -7.95 -0.81
C ILE A 23 8.58 -6.93 0.31
N VAL A 24 7.49 -6.43 0.87
CA VAL A 24 7.54 -5.48 1.99
C VAL A 24 8.21 -6.14 3.21
N HIS A 25 7.85 -7.38 3.49
CA HIS A 25 8.40 -8.11 4.62
C HIS A 25 9.91 -8.35 4.47
N THR A 26 10.35 -8.66 3.26
CA THR A 26 11.75 -9.01 2.98
C THR A 26 12.63 -7.77 2.81
N LYS A 27 12.14 -6.76 2.10
CA LYS A 27 12.93 -5.56 1.72
C LYS A 27 12.60 -4.32 2.55
N GLY A 28 11.59 -4.39 3.39
CA GLY A 28 11.18 -3.27 4.22
C GLY A 28 10.21 -2.29 3.55
N LYS A 29 10.07 -2.36 2.22
CA LYS A 29 9.12 -1.54 1.46
C LYS A 29 8.79 -2.21 0.14
N GLY A 30 7.66 -1.84 -0.45
CA GLY A 30 7.24 -2.34 -1.75
C GLY A 30 6.29 -1.36 -2.43
N VAL A 31 6.27 -1.41 -3.75
CA VAL A 31 5.40 -0.57 -4.56
C VAL A 31 4.04 -1.25 -4.66
N CYS A 32 2.99 -0.53 -4.26
CA CYS A 32 1.62 -1.05 -4.29
C CYS A 32 0.91 -0.77 -5.61
N GLY A 33 1.33 0.26 -6.32
CA GLY A 33 0.75 0.62 -7.61
C GLY A 33 1.24 1.98 -8.08
N ILE A 34 0.92 2.28 -9.33
CA ILE A 34 1.29 3.56 -9.96
C ILE A 34 -0.01 4.24 -10.38
N PHE A 35 -0.22 5.45 -9.88
CA PHE A 35 -1.47 6.20 -10.06
C PHE A 35 -1.17 7.67 -10.31
N SER A 36 -2.20 8.42 -10.70
CA SER A 36 -2.08 9.88 -10.73
C SER A 36 -1.84 10.39 -9.30
N LYS A 37 -1.25 11.57 -9.20
CA LYS A 37 -0.91 12.15 -7.89
C LYS A 37 -2.12 12.23 -6.97
N GLU A 38 -3.26 12.69 -7.48
CA GLU A 38 -4.48 12.84 -6.67
C GLU A 38 -4.97 11.49 -6.14
N ILE A 39 -4.98 10.48 -7.01
CA ILE A 39 -5.43 9.14 -6.61
C ILE A 39 -4.43 8.53 -5.64
N ALA A 40 -3.14 8.68 -5.89
CA ALA A 40 -2.10 8.16 -5.00
C ALA A 40 -2.20 8.79 -3.61
N GLU A 41 -2.43 10.09 -3.53
CA GLU A 41 -2.60 10.78 -2.25
C GLU A 41 -3.82 10.26 -1.49
N MET A 42 -4.93 10.05 -2.20
CA MET A 42 -6.15 9.54 -1.60
C MET A 42 -5.96 8.12 -1.05
N MET A 43 -5.32 7.26 -1.83
CA MET A 43 -5.04 5.89 -1.41
C MET A 43 -4.06 5.83 -0.24
N SER A 44 -3.02 6.65 -0.27
CA SER A 44 -2.04 6.74 0.81
C SER A 44 -2.70 7.18 2.12
N TYR A 45 -3.55 8.19 2.05
CA TYR A 45 -4.31 8.66 3.21
C TYR A 45 -5.18 7.55 3.78
N GLU A 46 -5.87 6.83 2.92
CA GLU A 46 -6.74 5.74 3.32
C GLU A 46 -5.98 4.61 4.00
N VAL A 47 -4.85 4.21 3.44
CA VAL A 47 -3.98 3.18 4.04
C VAL A 47 -3.48 3.62 5.42
N ASN A 48 -2.97 4.85 5.52
CA ASN A 48 -2.44 5.36 6.78
C ASN A 48 -3.52 5.48 7.85
N THR A 49 -4.73 5.89 7.45
CA THR A 49 -5.87 5.97 8.38
C THR A 49 -6.25 4.57 8.88
N MET A 50 -6.34 3.61 7.98
CA MET A 50 -6.67 2.22 8.36
C MET A 50 -5.60 1.63 9.28
N ALA A 51 -4.33 1.87 8.98
CA ALA A 51 -3.23 1.38 9.82
C ALA A 51 -3.29 1.98 11.23
N LYS A 52 -3.55 3.28 11.32
CA LYS A 52 -3.68 3.96 12.60
C LYS A 52 -4.87 3.42 13.39
N ASP A 53 -6.02 3.26 12.73
CA ASP A 53 -7.24 2.79 13.37
C ASP A 53 -7.09 1.37 13.91
N HIS A 54 -6.30 0.54 13.24
CA HIS A 54 -6.07 -0.84 13.64
C HIS A 54 -4.78 -1.02 14.47
N GLY A 55 -4.07 0.06 14.76
CA GLY A 55 -2.87 0.01 15.58
C GLY A 55 -1.68 -0.69 14.94
N HIS A 56 -1.60 -0.69 13.60
CA HIS A 56 -0.49 -1.29 12.88
C HIS A 56 0.56 -0.24 12.50
N PRO A 57 1.86 -0.54 12.68
CA PRO A 57 2.93 0.39 12.30
C PRO A 57 3.23 0.34 10.80
N LEU A 58 2.24 0.66 9.99
CA LEU A 58 2.36 0.67 8.53
C LEU A 58 2.27 2.10 8.03
N LEU A 59 3.19 2.48 7.15
CA LEU A 59 3.21 3.79 6.53
C LEU A 59 3.15 3.65 5.02
N SER A 60 2.23 4.37 4.40
CA SER A 60 2.15 4.50 2.95
C SER A 60 2.64 5.88 2.55
N GLU A 61 3.50 5.93 1.54
CA GLU A 61 4.02 7.19 1.00
C GLU A 61 3.85 7.20 -0.51
N ILE A 62 3.78 8.38 -1.08
CA ILE A 62 3.77 8.54 -2.53
C ILE A 62 5.12 9.06 -2.98
N GLU A 63 5.58 8.57 -4.14
CA GLU A 63 6.82 9.03 -4.74
C GLU A 63 6.55 9.36 -6.20
N PRO A 64 7.05 10.49 -6.71
CA PRO A 64 6.92 10.78 -8.12
C PRO A 64 7.77 9.84 -8.95
N LEU A 65 7.27 9.44 -10.11
CA LEU A 65 8.08 8.71 -11.05
C LEU A 65 9.05 9.71 -11.70
N THR A 66 10.32 9.36 -11.69
CA THR A 66 11.35 10.16 -12.35
C THR A 66 11.86 9.42 -13.56
N ASP A 67 11.97 10.11 -14.65
CA ASP A 67 12.52 9.56 -15.89
C ASP A 67 14.05 9.63 -15.87
#